data_bf7533ee5bb706aa9089576fa3ce9b8a
#
_entry.id   bf7533ee5bb706aa9089576fa3ce9b8a
#
_cell.length_a   1.000
_cell.length_b   1.000
_cell.length_c   1.000
_cell.angle_alpha   90.00
_cell.angle_beta   90.00
_cell.angle_gamma   90.00
#
_symmetry.space_group_name_H-M   'P 1'
#
loop_
_entity.id
_entity.type
_entity.pdbx_description
1 polymer ?
#
loop_
_entity_poly.entity_id
_entity_poly.type
_entity_poly.pdbx_seq_one_letter_code
_entity_poly.pdbx_strand_id
1 'polypeptide(L)'
;KRSKMGKIASLYADQIYLTDDNPRLENPNKIRKDIKRGINSKKISEISDRAKAISEAVKNLTTGNILLVAGKGHEKIQEIGNRKIYFSDKKIILNAIKLKNLNLSNNLKLNLIKESSGDKKLNTNLTLGQARINSKEVKKNDIFFAIRGRKNDGNKFVEEALKKKASIVVVNKIKKKLDYKKQIKVIDSLKFLTETSTIFRENI
;
A
#
# COMPACT_ATOMS: atom_id res chain seq x y z
N LYS A 1 14.97 -6.86 34.40
CA LYS A 1 15.07 -7.42 33.01
C LYS A 1 14.51 -6.48 31.95
N ARG A 2 13.32 -5.88 32.14
CA ARG A 2 12.61 -5.03 31.12
C ARG A 2 13.42 -3.80 30.72
N SER A 3 13.93 -3.04 31.70
CA SER A 3 14.76 -1.86 31.42
C SER A 3 16.06 -2.23 30.66
N LYS A 4 16.66 -3.42 30.94
CA LYS A 4 17.80 -3.90 30.15
C LYS A 4 17.45 -4.17 28.70
N MET A 5 16.25 -4.71 28.41
CA MET A 5 15.77 -4.89 27.03
C MET A 5 15.67 -3.54 26.31
N GLY A 6 15.07 -2.54 26.97
CA GLY A 6 15.00 -1.18 26.42
C GLY A 6 16.38 -0.58 26.15
N LYS A 7 17.34 -0.77 27.07
CA LYS A 7 18.71 -0.29 26.90
C LYS A 7 19.41 -0.93 25.69
N ILE A 8 19.27 -2.25 25.53
CA ILE A 8 19.85 -2.98 24.38
C ILE A 8 19.22 -2.51 23.08
N ALA A 9 17.89 -2.40 23.01
CA ALA A 9 17.21 -1.85 21.83
C ALA A 9 17.71 -0.44 21.48
N SER A 10 17.93 0.41 22.49
CA SER A 10 18.41 1.78 22.31
C SER A 10 19.86 1.87 21.79
N LEU A 11 20.67 0.84 22.03
CA LEU A 11 22.06 0.79 21.54
C LEU A 11 22.17 0.37 20.08
N TYR A 12 21.24 -0.47 19.59
CA TYR A 12 21.40 -1.11 18.29
C TYR A 12 20.32 -0.71 17.26
N ALA A 13 19.24 -0.06 17.67
CA ALA A 13 18.15 0.33 16.76
C ALA A 13 18.08 1.83 16.56
N ASP A 14 17.96 2.25 15.29
CA ASP A 14 17.74 3.65 14.90
C ASP A 14 16.31 4.11 15.21
N GLN A 15 15.34 3.20 15.13
CA GLN A 15 13.93 3.43 15.42
C GLN A 15 13.38 2.28 16.25
N ILE A 16 12.63 2.59 17.31
CA ILE A 16 12.03 1.61 18.22
C ILE A 16 10.52 1.73 18.19
N TYR A 17 9.82 0.63 17.94
CA TYR A 17 8.37 0.49 18.14
C TYR A 17 8.12 -0.34 19.39
N LEU A 18 7.69 0.31 20.46
CA LEU A 18 7.38 -0.35 21.72
C LEU A 18 5.91 -0.75 21.76
N THR A 19 5.64 -2.05 21.89
CA THR A 19 4.30 -2.61 21.81
C THR A 19 4.06 -3.72 22.83
N ASP A 20 2.80 -4.16 22.98
CA ASP A 20 2.46 -5.26 23.86
C ASP A 20 2.87 -6.62 23.25
N ASP A 21 3.29 -7.52 24.12
CA ASP A 21 3.50 -8.92 23.79
C ASP A 21 2.39 -9.77 24.48
N ASN A 22 2.72 -10.52 25.52
CA ASN A 22 1.80 -11.28 26.34
C ASN A 22 1.71 -10.65 27.75
N PRO A 23 0.87 -9.62 27.98
CA PRO A 23 0.77 -9.01 29.29
C PRO A 23 0.18 -9.96 30.33
N ARG A 24 -0.57 -10.98 29.92
CA ARG A 24 -1.26 -11.91 30.82
C ARG A 24 -2.10 -11.15 31.85
N LEU A 25 -1.88 -11.34 33.13
CA LEU A 25 -2.60 -10.68 34.23
C LEU A 25 -1.97 -9.33 34.65
N GLU A 26 -0.80 -8.98 34.10
CA GLU A 26 -0.13 -7.72 34.42
C GLU A 26 -0.65 -6.57 33.56
N ASN A 27 -0.62 -5.35 34.10
CA ASN A 27 -1.00 -4.15 33.38
C ASN A 27 -0.01 -3.88 32.22
N PRO A 28 -0.46 -3.90 30.95
CA PRO A 28 0.42 -3.73 29.78
C PRO A 28 1.12 -2.36 29.77
N ASN A 29 0.45 -1.30 30.24
CA ASN A 29 1.07 0.04 30.33
C ASN A 29 2.26 0.05 31.27
N LYS A 30 2.18 -0.68 32.41
CA LYS A 30 3.29 -0.81 33.36
C LYS A 30 4.47 -1.54 32.72
N ILE A 31 4.20 -2.62 31.97
CA ILE A 31 5.24 -3.37 31.23
C ILE A 31 5.97 -2.44 30.25
N ARG A 32 5.24 -1.70 29.41
CA ARG A 32 5.85 -0.77 28.47
C ARG A 32 6.64 0.33 29.17
N LYS A 33 6.09 0.91 30.25
CA LYS A 33 6.79 1.92 31.07
C LYS A 33 8.11 1.40 31.62
N ASP A 34 8.15 0.16 32.09
CA ASP A 34 9.37 -0.47 32.62
C ASP A 34 10.43 -0.69 31.53
N ILE A 35 10.03 -1.05 30.31
CA ILE A 35 10.94 -1.16 29.16
C ILE A 35 11.44 0.22 28.76
N LYS A 36 10.54 1.20 28.68
CA LYS A 36 10.83 2.57 28.27
C LYS A 36 11.85 3.28 29.15
N ARG A 37 11.89 2.96 30.47
CA ARG A 37 12.92 3.48 31.39
C ARG A 37 14.36 3.17 30.94
N GLY A 38 14.56 2.13 30.15
CA GLY A 38 15.87 1.79 29.61
C GLY A 38 16.18 2.38 28.25
N ILE A 39 15.22 3.05 27.61
CA ILE A 39 15.36 3.59 26.26
C ILE A 39 15.79 5.05 26.33
N ASN A 40 17.00 5.33 25.88
CA ASN A 40 17.55 6.70 25.80
C ASN A 40 17.41 7.32 24.41
N SER A 41 16.76 6.63 23.45
CA SER A 41 16.55 7.10 22.10
C SER A 41 15.38 8.07 22.03
N LYS A 42 15.52 9.16 21.25
CA LYS A 42 14.42 10.08 20.91
C LYS A 42 13.49 9.49 19.83
N LYS A 43 13.92 8.43 19.14
CA LYS A 43 13.17 7.78 18.04
C LYS A 43 12.40 6.57 18.54
N ILE A 44 11.48 6.79 19.44
CA ILE A 44 10.58 5.75 19.97
C ILE A 44 9.13 6.06 19.62
N SER A 45 8.42 5.07 19.10
CA SER A 45 6.98 5.08 18.89
C SER A 45 6.34 4.04 19.82
N GLU A 46 5.48 4.46 20.74
CA GLU A 46 4.76 3.57 21.64
C GLU A 46 3.38 3.29 21.07
N ILE A 47 3.12 2.05 20.68
CA ILE A 47 1.86 1.60 20.07
C ILE A 47 1.45 0.30 20.77
N SER A 48 0.43 0.34 21.61
CA SER A 48 -0.02 -0.82 22.40
C SER A 48 -0.47 -2.00 21.53
N ASP A 49 -1.22 -1.73 20.48
CA ASP A 49 -1.65 -2.74 19.51
C ASP A 49 -0.44 -3.24 18.70
N ARG A 50 -0.07 -4.51 18.92
CA ARG A 50 1.07 -5.14 18.27
C ARG A 50 0.89 -5.27 16.75
N ALA A 51 -0.32 -5.54 16.28
CA ALA A 51 -0.57 -5.63 14.84
C ALA A 51 -0.37 -4.27 14.16
N LYS A 52 -0.88 -3.22 14.79
CA LYS A 52 -0.70 -1.84 14.33
C LYS A 52 0.76 -1.41 14.38
N ALA A 53 1.49 -1.75 15.45
CA ALA A 53 2.91 -1.45 15.58
C ALA A 53 3.75 -2.10 14.47
N ILE A 54 3.53 -3.39 14.19
CA ILE A 54 4.20 -4.13 13.11
C ILE A 54 3.86 -3.52 11.75
N SER A 55 2.59 -3.24 11.50
CA SER A 55 2.13 -2.67 10.23
C SER A 55 2.73 -1.29 9.97
N GLU A 56 2.81 -0.44 11.00
CA GLU A 56 3.42 0.88 10.90
C GLU A 56 4.94 0.79 10.69
N ALA A 57 5.62 -0.12 11.38
CA ALA A 57 7.04 -0.36 11.19
C ALA A 57 7.36 -0.82 9.77
N VAL A 58 6.58 -1.77 9.21
CA VAL A 58 6.74 -2.23 7.82
C VAL A 58 6.46 -1.10 6.83
N LYS A 59 5.43 -0.27 7.06
CA LYS A 59 5.10 0.87 6.21
C LYS A 59 6.26 1.86 6.11
N ASN A 60 6.91 2.16 7.25
CA ASN A 60 8.00 3.14 7.35
C ASN A 60 9.38 2.57 6.99
N LEU A 61 9.50 1.26 6.76
CA LEU A 61 10.76 0.62 6.36
C LEU A 61 11.16 1.08 4.96
N THR A 62 12.39 1.54 4.80
CA THR A 62 12.95 1.97 3.50
C THR A 62 14.02 1.00 3.02
N THR A 63 14.46 1.15 1.76
CA THR A 63 15.53 0.32 1.18
C THR A 63 16.79 0.36 2.04
N GLY A 64 17.41 -0.80 2.24
CA GLY A 64 18.61 -0.97 3.06
C GLY A 64 18.35 -1.10 4.57
N ASN A 65 17.11 -0.91 5.03
CA ASN A 65 16.78 -1.05 6.44
C ASN A 65 16.29 -2.46 6.77
N ILE A 66 16.52 -2.89 8.01
CA ILE A 66 16.09 -4.19 8.54
C ILE A 66 15.10 -3.96 9.69
N LEU A 67 13.97 -4.65 9.65
CA LEU A 67 13.01 -4.70 10.75
C LEU A 67 13.20 -5.98 11.57
N LEU A 68 13.59 -5.83 12.83
CA LEU A 68 13.60 -6.92 13.82
C LEU A 68 12.32 -6.88 14.66
N VAL A 69 11.53 -7.93 14.60
CA VAL A 69 10.35 -8.12 15.47
C VAL A 69 10.70 -9.12 16.55
N ALA A 70 10.80 -8.64 17.79
CA ALA A 70 11.20 -9.45 18.94
C ALA A 70 10.04 -9.68 19.91
N GLY A 71 10.19 -10.70 20.77
CA GLY A 71 9.25 -11.06 21.83
C GLY A 71 8.61 -12.42 21.54
N LYS A 72 7.57 -12.46 20.71
CA LYS A 72 6.75 -13.67 20.48
C LYS A 72 7.45 -14.81 19.74
N GLY A 73 8.38 -14.49 18.83
CA GLY A 73 9.02 -15.52 18.01
C GLY A 73 7.98 -16.33 17.21
N HIS A 74 7.92 -17.65 17.44
CA HIS A 74 7.00 -18.55 16.76
C HIS A 74 5.62 -18.70 17.44
N GLU A 75 5.38 -18.02 18.55
CA GLU A 75 4.11 -18.10 19.27
C GLU A 75 2.95 -17.59 18.39
N LYS A 76 1.84 -18.34 18.44
CA LYS A 76 0.62 -18.04 17.66
C LYS A 76 -0.54 -17.57 18.53
N ILE A 77 -0.27 -17.24 19.80
CA ILE A 77 -1.29 -16.83 20.78
C ILE A 77 -0.80 -15.57 21.49
N GLN A 78 -1.69 -14.62 21.67
CA GLN A 78 -1.51 -13.47 22.56
C GLN A 78 -2.40 -13.66 23.78
N GLU A 79 -1.82 -13.54 24.97
CA GLU A 79 -2.52 -13.68 26.26
C GLU A 79 -2.74 -12.30 26.86
N ILE A 80 -4.02 -11.89 27.00
CA ILE A 80 -4.43 -10.61 27.59
C ILE A 80 -5.49 -10.89 28.67
N GLY A 81 -5.12 -10.70 29.93
CA GLY A 81 -5.92 -11.17 31.05
C GLY A 81 -6.13 -12.68 30.95
N ASN A 82 -7.35 -13.14 31.11
CA ASN A 82 -7.74 -14.55 30.97
C ASN A 82 -8.06 -14.95 29.52
N ARG A 83 -7.83 -14.07 28.52
CA ARG A 83 -8.16 -14.35 27.13
C ARG A 83 -6.95 -14.78 26.35
N LYS A 84 -7.09 -15.84 25.54
CA LYS A 84 -6.11 -16.28 24.55
C LYS A 84 -6.64 -15.95 23.16
N ILE A 85 -5.92 -15.13 22.42
CA ILE A 85 -6.30 -14.65 21.09
C ILE A 85 -5.29 -15.20 20.09
N TYR A 86 -5.75 -15.74 18.97
CA TYR A 86 -4.85 -16.13 17.88
C TYR A 86 -4.13 -14.90 17.34
N PHE A 87 -2.79 -14.95 17.36
CA PHE A 87 -1.95 -13.84 16.92
C PHE A 87 -0.62 -14.36 16.38
N SER A 88 -0.24 -13.98 15.18
CA SER A 88 1.01 -14.40 14.55
C SER A 88 1.72 -13.19 13.94
N ASP A 89 2.89 -12.85 14.48
CA ASP A 89 3.75 -11.80 13.93
C ASP A 89 4.03 -12.04 12.45
N LYS A 90 4.39 -13.27 12.06
CA LYS A 90 4.65 -13.66 10.67
C LYS A 90 3.49 -13.31 9.74
N LYS A 91 2.25 -13.65 10.13
CA LYS A 91 1.06 -13.38 9.31
C LYS A 91 0.84 -11.88 9.12
N ILE A 92 1.01 -11.11 10.18
CA ILE A 92 0.85 -9.64 10.14
C ILE A 92 1.93 -8.99 9.30
N ILE A 93 3.19 -9.40 9.44
CA ILE A 93 4.32 -8.92 8.63
C ILE A 93 4.05 -9.19 7.14
N LEU A 94 3.69 -10.43 6.78
CA LEU A 94 3.42 -10.78 5.38
C LEU A 94 2.26 -9.97 4.79
N ASN A 95 1.19 -9.75 5.54
CA ASN A 95 0.07 -8.91 5.11
C ASN A 95 0.49 -7.44 4.95
N ALA A 96 1.27 -6.91 5.88
CA ALA A 96 1.77 -5.53 5.81
C ALA A 96 2.70 -5.31 4.60
N ILE A 97 3.59 -6.27 4.32
CA ILE A 97 4.45 -6.25 3.11
C ILE A 97 3.61 -6.27 1.84
N LYS A 98 2.61 -7.17 1.78
CA LYS A 98 1.70 -7.24 0.63
C LYS A 98 0.99 -5.91 0.38
N LEU A 99 0.47 -5.28 1.41
CA LEU A 99 -0.19 -3.97 1.30
C LEU A 99 0.79 -2.87 0.86
N LYS A 100 2.00 -2.87 1.41
CA LYS A 100 3.05 -1.92 1.02
C LYS A 100 3.40 -2.05 -0.46
N ASN A 101 3.63 -3.28 -0.93
CA ASN A 101 3.97 -3.55 -2.33
C ASN A 101 2.82 -3.17 -3.28
N LEU A 102 1.56 -3.42 -2.91
CA LEU A 102 0.40 -2.96 -3.67
C LEU A 102 0.35 -1.44 -3.78
N ASN A 103 0.61 -0.72 -2.70
CA ASN A 103 0.64 0.74 -2.70
C ASN A 103 1.79 1.30 -3.54
N LEU A 104 2.98 0.72 -3.46
CA LEU A 104 4.13 1.09 -4.29
C LEU A 104 3.84 0.88 -5.78
N SER A 105 3.30 -0.29 -6.15
CA SER A 105 2.90 -0.59 -7.52
C SER A 105 1.81 0.38 -8.02
N ASN A 106 0.84 0.72 -7.18
CA ASN A 106 -0.20 1.68 -7.53
C ASN A 106 0.37 3.08 -7.78
N ASN A 107 1.26 3.55 -6.90
CA ASN A 107 1.90 4.86 -7.05
C ASN A 107 2.79 4.91 -8.30
N LEU A 108 3.52 3.83 -8.60
CA LEU A 108 4.30 3.74 -9.83
C LEU A 108 3.40 3.86 -11.06
N LYS A 109 2.29 3.12 -11.12
CA LYS A 109 1.32 3.21 -12.22
C LYS A 109 0.75 4.62 -12.39
N LEU A 110 0.36 5.26 -11.29
CA LEU A 110 -0.17 6.62 -11.31
C LEU A 110 0.85 7.63 -11.82
N ASN A 111 2.09 7.55 -11.35
CA ASN A 111 3.17 8.44 -11.79
C ASN A 111 3.48 8.25 -13.27
N LEU A 112 3.62 7.02 -13.74
CA LEU A 112 3.85 6.71 -15.15
C LEU A 112 2.75 7.26 -16.05
N ILE A 113 1.49 7.06 -15.67
CA ILE A 113 0.34 7.57 -16.43
C ILE A 113 0.36 9.11 -16.45
N LYS A 114 0.66 9.75 -15.33
CA LYS A 114 0.72 11.20 -15.20
C LYS A 114 1.85 11.79 -16.04
N GLU A 115 3.04 11.24 -15.94
CA GLU A 115 4.22 11.68 -16.71
C GLU A 115 4.02 11.48 -18.21
N SER A 116 3.60 10.28 -18.61
CA SER A 116 3.41 9.93 -20.03
C SER A 116 2.24 10.68 -20.68
N SER A 117 1.19 11.02 -19.93
CA SER A 117 0.03 11.77 -20.45
C SER A 117 0.22 13.29 -20.41
N GLY A 118 1.14 13.80 -19.60
CA GLY A 118 1.26 15.23 -19.29
C GLY A 118 0.06 15.80 -18.53
N ASP A 119 -0.86 14.96 -18.05
CA ASP A 119 -2.06 15.39 -17.35
C ASP A 119 -1.78 15.71 -15.88
N LYS A 120 -1.51 16.98 -15.59
CA LYS A 120 -1.25 17.49 -14.24
C LYS A 120 -2.48 17.42 -13.30
N LYS A 121 -3.68 17.20 -13.83
CA LYS A 121 -4.94 17.17 -13.07
C LYS A 121 -5.34 15.77 -12.60
N LEU A 122 -4.56 14.74 -12.97
CA LEU A 122 -4.84 13.38 -12.54
C LEU A 122 -4.84 13.27 -11.01
N ASN A 123 -5.92 12.76 -10.46
CA ASN A 123 -6.03 12.54 -9.01
C ASN A 123 -5.05 11.44 -8.56
N THR A 124 -4.13 11.78 -7.67
CA THR A 124 -3.10 10.87 -7.15
C THR A 124 -3.62 9.86 -6.13
N ASN A 125 -4.87 10.03 -5.65
CA ASN A 125 -5.48 9.14 -4.66
C ASN A 125 -6.30 7.99 -5.28
N LEU A 126 -6.15 7.76 -6.60
CA LEU A 126 -6.85 6.68 -7.28
C LEU A 126 -6.17 5.33 -7.02
N THR A 127 -6.97 4.30 -6.78
CA THR A 127 -6.51 2.91 -6.86
C THR A 127 -6.62 2.44 -8.30
N LEU A 128 -5.51 1.95 -8.87
CA LEU A 128 -5.45 1.46 -10.23
C LEU A 128 -5.38 -0.07 -10.27
N GLY A 129 -6.35 -0.67 -10.94
CA GLY A 129 -6.40 -2.10 -11.25
C GLY A 129 -5.58 -2.46 -12.49
N GLN A 130 -6.14 -3.35 -13.30
CA GLN A 130 -5.51 -3.82 -14.54
C GLN A 130 -5.84 -2.92 -15.72
N ALA A 131 -4.93 -2.91 -16.72
CA ALA A 131 -5.21 -2.31 -18.01
C ALA A 131 -6.20 -3.18 -18.82
N ARG A 132 -7.25 -2.59 -19.37
CA ARG A 132 -8.27 -3.26 -20.17
C ARG A 132 -8.49 -2.52 -21.48
N ILE A 133 -8.61 -3.28 -22.55
CA ILE A 133 -8.98 -2.78 -23.88
C ILE A 133 -10.39 -3.20 -24.30
N ASN A 134 -10.96 -4.19 -23.62
CA ASN A 134 -12.32 -4.66 -23.80
C ASN A 134 -13.21 -4.15 -22.66
N SER A 135 -14.21 -3.32 -22.97
CA SER A 135 -15.13 -2.73 -21.98
C SER A 135 -15.93 -3.78 -21.21
N LYS A 136 -16.18 -4.95 -21.82
CA LYS A 136 -16.91 -6.05 -21.18
C LYS A 136 -16.13 -6.67 -20.01
N GLU A 137 -14.80 -6.64 -20.03
CA GLU A 137 -13.90 -7.19 -19.03
C GLU A 137 -13.51 -6.21 -17.92
N VAL A 138 -13.88 -4.95 -18.06
CA VAL A 138 -13.58 -3.91 -17.06
C VAL A 138 -14.20 -4.26 -15.72
N LYS A 139 -13.38 -4.19 -14.68
CA LYS A 139 -13.77 -4.32 -13.28
C LYS A 139 -13.54 -3.01 -12.53
N LYS A 140 -14.03 -2.94 -11.29
CA LYS A 140 -13.80 -1.78 -10.42
C LYS A 140 -12.30 -1.50 -10.31
N ASN A 141 -11.96 -0.23 -10.44
CA ASN A 141 -10.61 0.33 -10.39
C ASN A 141 -9.73 0.05 -11.63
N ASP A 142 -10.17 -0.72 -12.61
CA ASP A 142 -9.38 -0.94 -13.84
C ASP A 142 -9.17 0.36 -14.63
N ILE A 143 -8.16 0.35 -15.49
CA ILE A 143 -7.87 1.41 -16.45
C ILE A 143 -8.36 0.92 -17.82
N PHE A 144 -9.28 1.63 -18.43
CA PHE A 144 -9.77 1.30 -19.75
C PHE A 144 -9.06 2.13 -20.82
N PHE A 145 -8.44 1.46 -21.79
CA PHE A 145 -7.82 2.09 -22.96
C PHE A 145 -8.77 2.01 -24.15
N ALA A 146 -9.32 3.14 -24.53
CA ALA A 146 -10.23 3.26 -25.68
C ALA A 146 -9.44 3.26 -26.99
N ILE A 147 -9.01 2.07 -27.44
CA ILE A 147 -8.20 1.90 -28.63
C ILE A 147 -9.07 2.08 -29.87
N ARG A 148 -8.60 2.89 -30.81
CA ARG A 148 -9.21 3.05 -32.15
C ARG A 148 -8.61 2.03 -33.10
N GLY A 149 -9.35 0.96 -33.36
CA GLY A 149 -8.98 -0.04 -34.35
C GLY A 149 -9.55 0.24 -35.73
N ARG A 150 -9.19 -0.60 -36.71
CA ARG A 150 -9.69 -0.48 -38.12
C ARG A 150 -11.21 -0.66 -38.23
N LYS A 151 -11.79 -1.60 -37.47
CA LYS A 151 -13.21 -1.95 -37.51
C LYS A 151 -14.03 -1.34 -36.36
N ASN A 152 -13.42 -1.13 -35.22
CA ASN A 152 -14.09 -0.68 -33.99
C ASN A 152 -13.36 0.52 -33.37
N ASP A 153 -14.15 1.49 -32.89
CA ASP A 153 -13.64 2.61 -32.11
C ASP A 153 -13.96 2.42 -30.62
N GLY A 154 -12.93 2.14 -29.84
CA GLY A 154 -13.03 1.96 -28.39
C GLY A 154 -13.65 3.15 -27.65
N ASN A 155 -13.57 4.36 -28.21
CA ASN A 155 -14.20 5.54 -27.63
C ASN A 155 -15.72 5.42 -27.48
N LYS A 156 -16.37 4.55 -28.23
CA LYS A 156 -17.82 4.27 -28.12
C LYS A 156 -18.15 3.61 -26.76
N PHE A 157 -17.21 2.85 -26.18
CA PHE A 157 -17.41 2.04 -24.97
C PHE A 157 -16.95 2.71 -23.67
N VAL A 158 -16.53 3.97 -23.73
CA VAL A 158 -16.05 4.73 -22.55
C VAL A 158 -17.12 4.83 -21.47
N GLU A 159 -18.37 5.05 -21.84
CA GLU A 159 -19.49 5.13 -20.90
C GLU A 159 -19.71 3.80 -20.17
N GLU A 160 -19.67 2.68 -20.90
CA GLU A 160 -19.78 1.34 -20.32
C GLU A 160 -18.65 1.08 -19.31
N ALA A 161 -17.41 1.42 -19.65
CA ALA A 161 -16.27 1.26 -18.77
C ALA A 161 -16.41 2.08 -17.46
N LEU A 162 -16.90 3.32 -17.57
CA LEU A 162 -17.16 4.18 -16.40
C LEU A 162 -18.32 3.64 -15.54
N LYS A 163 -19.40 3.12 -16.14
CA LYS A 163 -20.50 2.43 -15.42
C LYS A 163 -19.99 1.23 -14.63
N LYS A 164 -19.00 0.49 -15.15
CA LYS A 164 -18.32 -0.61 -14.46
C LYS A 164 -17.26 -0.16 -13.44
N LYS A 165 -17.23 1.15 -13.13
CA LYS A 165 -16.36 1.75 -12.13
C LYS A 165 -14.86 1.67 -12.47
N ALA A 166 -14.51 1.81 -13.76
CA ALA A 166 -13.13 2.11 -14.14
C ALA A 166 -12.62 3.33 -13.37
N SER A 167 -11.39 3.28 -12.89
CA SER A 167 -10.76 4.44 -12.24
C SER A 167 -10.37 5.51 -13.25
N ILE A 168 -9.86 5.08 -14.39
CA ILE A 168 -9.40 5.95 -15.48
C ILE A 168 -9.83 5.35 -16.81
N VAL A 169 -10.15 6.22 -17.75
CA VAL A 169 -10.33 5.86 -19.17
C VAL A 169 -9.39 6.70 -20.02
N VAL A 170 -8.57 6.05 -20.82
CA VAL A 170 -7.66 6.70 -21.77
C VAL A 170 -8.35 6.81 -23.10
N VAL A 171 -8.49 8.04 -23.62
CA VAL A 171 -9.33 8.36 -24.77
C VAL A 171 -8.61 9.27 -25.77
N ASN A 172 -8.99 9.19 -27.04
CA ASN A 172 -8.49 10.13 -28.04
C ASN A 172 -9.31 11.43 -28.03
N LYS A 173 -10.58 11.36 -27.60
CA LYS A 173 -11.48 12.51 -27.53
C LYS A 173 -12.27 12.51 -26.22
N ILE A 174 -12.18 13.61 -25.47
CA ILE A 174 -12.94 13.79 -24.23
C ILE A 174 -14.43 13.82 -24.52
N LYS A 175 -15.22 13.07 -23.76
CA LYS A 175 -16.68 13.12 -23.76
C LYS A 175 -17.15 14.04 -22.63
N LYS A 176 -17.51 15.28 -22.97
CA LYS A 176 -17.91 16.33 -22.00
C LYS A 176 -19.10 15.94 -21.10
N LYS A 177 -19.97 15.04 -21.59
CA LYS A 177 -21.16 14.54 -20.84
C LYS A 177 -20.82 13.49 -19.78
N LEU A 178 -19.59 12.97 -19.75
CA LEU A 178 -19.12 11.97 -18.81
C LEU A 178 -18.12 12.60 -17.82
N ASP A 179 -17.82 11.90 -16.72
CA ASP A 179 -16.86 12.37 -15.72
C ASP A 179 -15.49 12.64 -16.37
N TYR A 180 -15.22 13.91 -16.65
CA TYR A 180 -13.99 14.35 -17.31
C TYR A 180 -12.75 14.16 -16.43
N LYS A 181 -12.89 14.11 -15.08
CA LYS A 181 -11.78 13.91 -14.16
C LYS A 181 -11.21 12.50 -14.25
N LYS A 182 -11.94 11.57 -14.83
CA LYS A 182 -11.52 10.20 -15.08
C LYS A 182 -11.05 9.96 -16.51
N GLN A 183 -11.07 10.96 -17.37
CA GLN A 183 -10.71 10.83 -18.77
C GLN A 183 -9.32 11.43 -19.02
N ILE A 184 -8.38 10.62 -19.47
CA ILE A 184 -7.07 11.06 -19.93
C ILE A 184 -7.09 11.13 -21.44
N LYS A 185 -6.88 12.33 -21.99
CA LYS A 185 -6.81 12.53 -23.44
C LYS A 185 -5.39 12.27 -23.93
N VAL A 186 -5.25 11.38 -24.88
CA VAL A 186 -3.99 11.09 -25.60
C VAL A 186 -4.22 11.15 -27.11
N ILE A 187 -3.15 11.33 -27.89
CA ILE A 187 -3.22 11.33 -29.35
C ILE A 187 -3.53 9.92 -29.86
N ASP A 188 -2.82 8.92 -29.36
CA ASP A 188 -2.97 7.51 -29.70
C ASP A 188 -3.00 6.65 -28.44
N SER A 189 -4.17 6.05 -28.17
CA SER A 189 -4.37 5.21 -26.97
C SER A 189 -3.61 3.90 -27.03
N LEU A 190 -3.33 3.36 -28.22
CA LEU A 190 -2.55 2.12 -28.37
C LEU A 190 -1.07 2.40 -28.12
N LYS A 191 -0.54 3.45 -28.75
CA LYS A 191 0.85 3.88 -28.53
C LYS A 191 1.09 4.19 -27.05
N PHE A 192 0.20 4.94 -26.42
CA PHE A 192 0.26 5.28 -24.99
C PHE A 192 0.25 4.03 -24.10
N LEU A 193 -0.61 3.03 -24.40
CA LEU A 193 -0.65 1.76 -23.67
C LEU A 193 0.69 1.01 -23.81
N THR A 194 1.25 0.95 -25.02
CA THR A 194 2.51 0.25 -25.28
C THR A 194 3.67 0.89 -24.55
N GLU A 195 3.82 2.22 -24.64
CA GLU A 195 4.88 2.99 -24.00
C GLU A 195 4.80 2.86 -22.48
N THR A 196 3.63 3.07 -21.88
CA THR A 196 3.45 2.94 -20.42
C THR A 196 3.68 1.52 -19.94
N SER A 197 3.31 0.50 -20.71
CA SER A 197 3.56 -0.91 -20.38
C SER A 197 5.04 -1.27 -20.44
N THR A 198 5.79 -0.73 -21.39
CA THR A 198 7.24 -0.92 -21.50
C THR A 198 7.96 -0.30 -20.31
N ILE A 199 7.70 0.98 -20.03
CA ILE A 199 8.31 1.69 -18.89
C ILE A 199 7.95 1.00 -17.56
N PHE A 200 6.71 0.53 -17.39
CA PHE A 200 6.30 -0.19 -16.20
C PHE A 200 7.10 -1.48 -15.99
N ARG A 201 7.35 -2.23 -17.08
CA ARG A 201 8.11 -3.48 -17.05
C ARG A 201 9.59 -3.26 -16.72
N GLU A 202 10.17 -2.16 -17.19
CA GLU A 202 11.59 -1.80 -16.93
C GLU A 202 11.82 -1.30 -15.50
N ASN A 203 10.78 -0.90 -14.77
CA ASN A 203 10.85 -0.37 -13.41
C ASN A 203 10.36 -1.36 -12.32
N ILE A 204 10.11 -2.62 -12.67
CA ILE A 204 9.78 -3.71 -11.73
C ILE A 204 10.96 -4.67 -11.62
#